data_f12667b07bf0c898d5778e0ca5e264e0
#
_entry.id   f12667b07bf0c898d5778e0ca5e264e0
#
_cell.length_a   1.000
_cell.length_b   1.000
_cell.length_c   1.000
_cell.angle_alpha   90.00
_cell.angle_beta   90.00
_cell.angle_gamma   90.00
#
_symmetry.space_group_name_H-M   'P 1'
#
loop_
_entity.id
_entity.type
_entity.pdbx_description
1 polymer ?
#
loop_
_entity_poly.entity_id
_entity_poly.type
_entity_poly.pdbx_seq_one_letter_code
_entity_poly.pdbx_strand_id
1 'polypeptide(L)'
;MSYVRNDSLMYQMPVHFGPCVTPRQNKEGKRFIYDQATRLTKHSIVYESDPEALSAVLPQRFELAAPYVIINMNMLRDVAWLAGHGYNLTGVSVPTRFHGEKGVVEGNLLLVMWENHADPIITGREQLGYSKIFASIDDIHTYGGVSKTELTSWGFRFLELEFDANRQPENLEELKRVLNNPDSQGIMHYKYIPRTGGGFTQADAEYVCLNPKAAKLPDDVKKYPADQLTYMGGQVRWHIPTWEDMPTQYHVAQALGSLPVKGIVGAVRSEGYTLGDLYGQTTVM
;
A
#
# COMPACT_ATOMS: atom_id res chain seq x y z
N MET A 1 37.68 -10.23 16.07
CA MET A 1 37.14 -8.88 16.25
C MET A 1 35.65 -9.01 16.34
N SER A 2 35.02 -8.36 17.34
CA SER A 2 33.56 -8.35 17.44
C SER A 2 32.97 -7.46 16.32
N TYR A 3 31.80 -7.82 15.84
CA TYR A 3 31.05 -7.01 14.89
C TYR A 3 30.67 -5.66 15.54
N VAL A 4 30.95 -4.56 14.84
CA VAL A 4 30.57 -3.19 15.24
C VAL A 4 29.69 -2.59 14.16
N ARG A 5 28.49 -2.19 14.54
CA ARG A 5 27.54 -1.53 13.66
C ARG A 5 27.96 -0.09 13.35
N ASN A 6 27.86 0.32 12.10
CA ASN A 6 28.03 1.70 11.68
C ASN A 6 26.67 2.42 11.73
N ASP A 7 26.51 3.40 12.61
CA ASP A 7 25.23 4.08 12.82
C ASP A 7 24.79 4.98 11.65
N SER A 8 25.66 5.21 10.66
CA SER A 8 25.28 5.93 9.42
C SER A 8 24.64 5.02 8.36
N LEU A 9 24.60 3.71 8.59
CA LEU A 9 24.10 2.72 7.64
C LEU A 9 22.83 2.04 8.16
N MET A 10 22.03 1.53 7.26
CA MET A 10 20.80 0.80 7.59
C MET A 10 21.06 -0.69 7.74
N TYR A 11 20.42 -1.28 8.73
CA TYR A 11 20.53 -2.69 9.05
C TYR A 11 19.16 -3.30 9.24
N GLN A 12 19.03 -4.57 8.88
CA GLN A 12 17.94 -5.47 9.24
C GLN A 12 18.53 -6.81 9.67
N MET A 13 17.74 -7.63 10.34
CA MET A 13 18.16 -8.99 10.67
C MET A 13 18.46 -9.80 9.40
N PRO A 14 19.56 -10.58 9.34
CA PRO A 14 20.59 -10.77 10.38
C PRO A 14 21.65 -9.66 10.37
N VAL A 15 21.69 -8.83 11.39
CA VAL A 15 22.48 -7.60 11.51
C VAL A 15 23.99 -7.84 11.42
N HIS A 16 24.48 -8.98 11.92
CA HIS A 16 25.90 -9.29 12.01
C HIS A 16 26.60 -9.59 10.66
N PHE A 17 25.85 -9.63 9.55
CA PHE A 17 26.43 -9.75 8.20
C PHE A 17 26.65 -8.40 7.51
N GLY A 18 26.41 -7.31 8.20
CA GLY A 18 26.61 -5.96 7.70
C GLY A 18 25.32 -5.24 7.33
N PRO A 19 25.46 -4.04 6.75
CA PRO A 19 24.32 -3.25 6.30
C PRO A 19 23.61 -3.95 5.12
N CYS A 20 22.31 -3.73 5.02
CA CYS A 20 21.49 -4.32 3.96
C CYS A 20 21.00 -3.26 2.95
N VAL A 21 20.82 -3.69 1.72
CA VAL A 21 20.12 -2.87 0.72
C VAL A 21 18.65 -2.78 1.09
N THR A 22 18.10 -1.57 1.01
CA THR A 22 16.70 -1.29 1.37
C THR A 22 16.13 -0.28 0.37
N PRO A 23 14.84 0.01 0.38
CA PRO A 23 14.31 1.10 -0.44
C PRO A 23 14.89 2.49 -0.10
N ARG A 24 15.67 2.60 1.00
CA ARG A 24 16.29 3.85 1.43
C ARG A 24 17.80 3.90 1.19
N GLN A 25 18.46 2.75 1.00
CA GLN A 25 19.91 2.66 0.94
C GLN A 25 20.34 1.66 -0.13
N ASN A 26 21.26 2.05 -1.02
CA ASN A 26 21.85 1.17 -2.02
C ASN A 26 22.97 0.29 -1.43
N LYS A 27 23.58 -0.56 -2.27
CA LYS A 27 24.65 -1.49 -1.85
C LYS A 27 25.95 -0.80 -1.41
N GLU A 28 26.17 0.46 -1.78
CA GLU A 28 27.27 1.30 -1.32
C GLU A 28 26.95 2.06 -0.01
N GLY A 29 25.79 1.85 0.59
CA GLY A 29 25.33 2.56 1.78
C GLY A 29 24.85 3.98 1.51
N LYS A 30 24.64 4.35 0.26
CA LYS A 30 24.17 5.68 -0.12
C LYS A 30 22.65 5.68 -0.23
N ARG A 31 22.03 6.81 0.13
CA ARG A 31 20.60 7.05 -0.08
C ARG A 31 20.28 6.94 -1.57
N PHE A 32 19.16 6.27 -1.91
CA PHE A 32 18.58 6.38 -3.24
C PHE A 32 17.97 7.77 -3.41
N ILE A 33 18.48 8.54 -4.37
CA ILE A 33 17.99 9.89 -4.67
C ILE A 33 17.64 9.91 -6.16
N TYR A 34 16.40 9.70 -6.52
CA TYR A 34 15.76 10.03 -7.81
C TYR A 34 16.53 9.68 -9.11
N ASP A 35 17.64 8.97 -9.04
CA ASP A 35 18.49 8.63 -10.17
C ASP A 35 17.95 7.45 -10.98
N GLN A 36 17.13 6.62 -10.37
CA GLN A 36 16.47 5.50 -11.02
C GLN A 36 14.99 5.43 -10.64
N ALA A 37 14.12 5.67 -11.62
CA ALA A 37 12.69 5.53 -11.43
C ALA A 37 12.24 4.09 -11.58
N THR A 38 11.37 3.67 -10.68
CA THR A 38 10.63 2.42 -10.80
C THR A 38 9.49 2.59 -11.78
N ARG A 39 9.39 1.72 -12.77
CA ARG A 39 8.25 1.69 -13.68
C ARG A 39 7.02 1.15 -12.95
N LEU A 40 5.92 1.87 -13.03
CA LEU A 40 4.70 1.58 -12.30
C LEU A 40 3.52 1.50 -13.25
N THR A 41 2.81 0.37 -13.25
CA THR A 41 1.45 0.27 -13.76
C THR A 41 0.52 0.10 -12.56
N LYS A 42 -0.36 1.06 -12.35
CA LYS A 42 -1.30 1.08 -11.23
C LYS A 42 -2.73 1.01 -11.75
N HIS A 43 -3.53 0.15 -11.16
CA HIS A 43 -4.98 0.13 -11.31
C HIS A 43 -5.62 0.44 -9.96
N SER A 44 -6.48 1.45 -9.95
CA SER A 44 -7.23 1.82 -8.75
C SER A 44 -8.72 1.61 -9.01
N ILE A 45 -9.41 1.04 -8.04
CA ILE A 45 -10.87 0.94 -8.04
C ILE A 45 -11.41 1.54 -6.75
N VAL A 46 -12.49 2.31 -6.86
CA VAL A 46 -13.17 2.95 -5.73
C VAL A 46 -14.60 2.45 -5.67
N TYR A 47 -15.03 2.05 -4.50
CA TYR A 47 -16.43 1.71 -4.23
C TYR A 47 -16.92 2.32 -2.92
N GLU A 48 -18.21 2.59 -2.88
CA GLU A 48 -18.92 3.02 -1.68
C GLU A 48 -19.24 1.82 -0.80
N SER A 49 -19.07 1.99 0.51
CA SER A 49 -19.41 0.97 1.50
C SER A 49 -20.27 1.55 2.64
N ASP A 50 -20.57 0.73 3.62
CA ASP A 50 -21.33 1.13 4.78
C ASP A 50 -20.46 1.91 5.77
N PRO A 51 -20.82 3.15 6.17
CA PRO A 51 -19.99 3.97 7.06
C PRO A 51 -19.84 3.37 8.47
N GLU A 52 -20.85 2.68 9.00
CA GLU A 52 -20.77 2.05 10.32
C GLU A 52 -19.83 0.83 10.26
N ALA A 53 -19.97 -0.01 9.22
CA ALA A 53 -19.09 -1.15 9.01
C ALA A 53 -17.64 -0.71 8.76
N LEU A 54 -17.41 0.37 8.00
CA LEU A 54 -16.07 0.94 7.80
C LEU A 54 -15.48 1.47 9.10
N SER A 55 -16.27 2.19 9.90
CA SER A 55 -15.82 2.73 11.18
C SER A 55 -15.44 1.62 12.17
N ALA A 56 -16.10 0.47 12.10
CA ALA A 56 -15.81 -0.68 12.97
C ALA A 56 -14.44 -1.35 12.72
N VAL A 57 -13.86 -1.16 11.54
CA VAL A 57 -12.53 -1.72 11.20
C VAL A 57 -11.38 -0.72 11.42
N LEU A 58 -11.68 0.52 11.83
CA LEU A 58 -10.66 1.54 12.09
C LEU A 58 -10.03 1.36 13.48
N PRO A 59 -8.70 1.55 13.59
CA PRO A 59 -8.04 1.62 14.89
C PRO A 59 -8.50 2.83 15.70
N GLN A 60 -8.23 2.79 17.01
CA GLN A 60 -8.50 3.95 17.88
C GLN A 60 -7.84 5.22 17.35
N ARG A 61 -8.47 6.36 17.60
CA ARG A 61 -8.06 7.72 17.16
C ARG A 61 -8.21 7.95 15.65
N PHE A 62 -8.73 6.99 14.88
CA PHE A 62 -9.13 7.21 13.49
C PHE A 62 -10.64 7.43 13.40
N GLU A 63 -11.01 8.41 12.61
CA GLU A 63 -12.39 8.74 12.24
C GLU A 63 -12.55 8.58 10.73
N LEU A 64 -13.64 7.99 10.29
CA LEU A 64 -13.95 7.87 8.86
C LEU A 64 -14.22 9.27 8.26
N ALA A 65 -13.48 9.64 7.23
CA ALA A 65 -13.67 10.92 6.54
C ALA A 65 -14.70 10.83 5.41
N ALA A 66 -14.80 9.67 4.75
CA ALA A 66 -15.75 9.41 3.67
C ALA A 66 -15.96 7.88 3.50
N PRO A 67 -17.16 7.43 3.11
CA PRO A 67 -17.52 6.01 3.10
C PRO A 67 -17.01 5.27 1.85
N TYR A 68 -15.77 5.45 1.49
CA TYR A 68 -15.16 4.83 0.32
C TYR A 68 -14.06 3.83 0.71
N VAL A 69 -14.01 2.74 -0.05
CA VAL A 69 -12.88 1.83 -0.07
C VAL A 69 -12.12 2.05 -1.37
N ILE A 70 -10.81 2.20 -1.26
CA ILE A 70 -9.90 2.39 -2.39
C ILE A 70 -8.99 1.16 -2.45
N ILE A 71 -9.07 0.39 -3.53
CA ILE A 71 -8.17 -0.72 -3.79
C ILE A 71 -7.19 -0.30 -4.88
N ASN A 72 -5.90 -0.38 -4.59
CA ASN A 72 -4.83 -0.09 -5.55
C ASN A 72 -4.06 -1.37 -5.84
N MET A 73 -4.09 -1.83 -7.09
CA MET A 73 -3.23 -2.91 -7.59
C MET A 73 -2.09 -2.29 -8.39
N ASN A 74 -0.85 -2.57 -7.99
CA ASN A 74 0.34 -2.00 -8.60
C ASN A 74 1.28 -3.10 -9.08
N MET A 75 1.78 -2.97 -10.30
CA MET A 75 2.91 -3.75 -10.81
C MET A 75 4.13 -2.83 -10.86
N LEU A 76 5.14 -3.13 -10.03
CA LEU A 76 6.40 -2.42 -9.98
C LEU A 76 7.45 -3.20 -10.75
N ARG A 77 8.18 -2.52 -11.62
CA ARG A 77 9.26 -3.11 -12.44
C ARG A 77 10.47 -2.19 -12.42
N ASP A 78 11.63 -2.75 -12.71
CA ASP A 78 12.89 -2.00 -12.73
C ASP A 78 13.23 -1.37 -11.37
N VAL A 79 12.94 -2.09 -10.27
CA VAL A 79 13.11 -1.59 -8.89
C VAL A 79 14.61 -1.57 -8.54
N ALA A 80 15.17 -0.38 -8.36
CA ALA A 80 16.61 -0.20 -8.20
C ALA A 80 17.21 -0.97 -7.01
N TRP A 81 16.57 -0.92 -5.85
CA TRP A 81 17.06 -1.61 -4.65
C TRP A 81 16.87 -3.14 -4.69
N LEU A 82 16.11 -3.64 -5.66
CA LEU A 82 15.97 -5.07 -5.99
C LEU A 82 16.78 -5.45 -7.24
N ALA A 83 17.82 -4.69 -7.59
CA ALA A 83 18.68 -4.92 -8.75
C ALA A 83 17.89 -5.04 -10.08
N GLY A 84 16.83 -4.28 -10.24
CA GLY A 84 15.99 -4.26 -11.45
C GLY A 84 14.86 -5.28 -11.46
N HIS A 85 14.76 -6.16 -10.44
CA HIS A 85 13.60 -7.04 -10.30
C HIS A 85 12.33 -6.22 -9.99
N GLY A 86 11.19 -6.89 -10.03
CA GLY A 86 9.90 -6.28 -9.75
C GLY A 86 9.04 -7.13 -8.84
N TYR A 87 7.93 -6.56 -8.40
CA TYR A 87 6.91 -7.27 -7.62
C TYR A 87 5.54 -6.62 -7.84
N ASN A 88 4.51 -7.32 -7.41
CA ASN A 88 3.13 -6.84 -7.43
C ASN A 88 2.65 -6.56 -6.01
N LEU A 89 1.79 -5.57 -5.86
CA LEU A 89 1.13 -5.28 -4.60
C LEU A 89 -0.33 -4.90 -4.80
N THR A 90 -1.15 -5.19 -3.79
CA THR A 90 -2.52 -4.72 -3.71
C THR A 90 -2.78 -4.14 -2.32
N GLY A 91 -3.08 -2.87 -2.25
CA GLY A 91 -3.40 -2.16 -1.01
C GLY A 91 -4.87 -1.82 -0.93
N VAL A 92 -5.46 -1.95 0.27
CA VAL A 92 -6.82 -1.52 0.58
C VAL A 92 -6.75 -0.38 1.58
N SER A 93 -7.33 0.75 1.23
CA SER A 93 -7.31 1.95 2.07
C SER A 93 -8.68 2.62 2.14
N VAL A 94 -8.86 3.42 3.19
CA VAL A 94 -10.08 4.22 3.42
C VAL A 94 -9.71 5.67 3.76
N PRO A 95 -10.49 6.67 3.33
CA PRO A 95 -10.30 8.06 3.73
C PRO A 95 -10.59 8.24 5.22
N THR A 96 -9.63 8.79 5.97
CA THR A 96 -9.73 8.94 7.43
C THR A 96 -9.13 10.24 7.92
N ARG A 97 -9.50 10.62 9.15
CA ARG A 97 -8.84 11.61 9.99
C ARG A 97 -8.22 10.91 11.19
N PHE A 98 -6.94 11.14 11.41
CA PHE A 98 -6.24 10.68 12.61
C PHE A 98 -6.12 11.81 13.62
N HIS A 99 -6.62 11.58 14.85
CA HIS A 99 -6.55 12.54 15.95
C HIS A 99 -5.27 12.33 16.75
N GLY A 100 -4.16 12.92 16.26
CA GLY A 100 -2.85 12.88 16.90
C GLY A 100 -2.71 13.90 18.03
N GLU A 101 -1.65 13.78 18.83
CA GLU A 101 -1.34 14.76 19.88
C GLU A 101 -0.98 16.13 19.33
N LYS A 102 -0.44 16.18 18.12
CA LYS A 102 -0.03 17.42 17.42
C LYS A 102 -1.12 17.98 16.50
N GLY A 103 -2.30 17.41 16.51
CA GLY A 103 -3.44 17.84 15.69
C GLY A 103 -4.03 16.72 14.84
N VAL A 104 -4.94 17.12 13.95
CA VAL A 104 -5.63 16.19 13.05
C VAL A 104 -4.86 16.06 11.75
N VAL A 105 -4.66 14.81 11.31
CA VAL A 105 -4.06 14.48 10.02
C VAL A 105 -5.15 13.85 9.15
N GLU A 106 -5.50 14.46 8.03
CA GLU A 106 -6.40 13.86 7.05
C GLU A 106 -5.61 13.13 5.97
N GLY A 107 -6.06 11.92 5.62
CA GLY A 107 -5.42 11.08 4.61
C GLY A 107 -6.08 9.73 4.47
N ASN A 108 -5.48 8.86 3.67
CA ASN A 108 -5.98 7.50 3.53
C ASN A 108 -5.26 6.58 4.52
N LEU A 109 -5.99 5.91 5.40
CA LEU A 109 -5.43 4.82 6.20
C LEU A 109 -5.32 3.56 5.34
N LEU A 110 -4.12 3.04 5.19
CA LEU A 110 -3.88 1.73 4.59
C LEU A 110 -4.23 0.65 5.62
N LEU A 111 -5.35 -0.04 5.39
CA LEU A 111 -5.80 -1.13 6.26
C LEU A 111 -4.89 -2.35 6.12
N VAL A 112 -4.56 -2.71 4.87
CA VAL A 112 -3.67 -3.83 4.53
C VAL A 112 -3.05 -3.60 3.16
N MET A 113 -1.85 -4.17 2.97
CA MET A 113 -1.19 -4.30 1.67
C MET A 113 -0.69 -5.72 1.49
N TRP A 114 -1.18 -6.42 0.47
CA TRP A 114 -0.61 -7.69 0.05
C TRP A 114 0.48 -7.46 -0.97
N GLU A 115 1.58 -8.22 -0.86
CA GLU A 115 2.68 -8.20 -1.81
C GLU A 115 3.13 -9.64 -2.10
N ASN A 116 3.62 -9.88 -3.31
CA ASN A 116 4.07 -11.21 -3.74
C ASN A 116 5.58 -11.43 -3.60
N HIS A 117 6.29 -10.58 -2.83
CA HIS A 117 7.72 -10.68 -2.58
C HIS A 117 8.04 -10.39 -1.11
N ALA A 118 8.89 -11.23 -0.50
CA ALA A 118 9.20 -11.14 0.94
C ALA A 118 10.00 -9.89 1.30
N ASP A 119 11.00 -9.50 0.48
CA ASP A 119 11.89 -8.38 0.81
C ASP A 119 11.15 -7.05 0.98
N PRO A 120 10.25 -6.62 0.07
CA PRO A 120 9.48 -5.40 0.29
C PRO A 120 8.46 -5.52 1.43
N ILE A 121 8.00 -6.73 1.77
CA ILE A 121 7.15 -6.93 2.96
C ILE A 121 7.96 -6.66 4.22
N ILE A 122 9.13 -7.31 4.38
CA ILE A 122 9.96 -7.20 5.58
C ILE A 122 10.41 -5.75 5.76
N THR A 123 11.05 -5.15 4.76
CA THR A 123 11.51 -3.76 4.84
C THR A 123 10.36 -2.77 5.06
N GLY A 124 9.24 -2.99 4.41
CA GLY A 124 8.06 -2.15 4.55
C GLY A 124 7.47 -2.19 5.96
N ARG A 125 7.40 -3.35 6.58
CA ARG A 125 6.91 -3.50 7.95
C ARG A 125 7.88 -2.94 8.98
N GLU A 126 9.14 -3.33 8.90
CA GLU A 126 10.14 -3.01 9.90
C GLU A 126 10.59 -1.55 9.84
N GLN A 127 10.91 -1.04 8.65
CA GLN A 127 11.45 0.31 8.48
C GLN A 127 10.38 1.38 8.25
N LEU A 128 9.32 1.05 7.50
CA LEU A 128 8.38 2.03 6.98
C LEU A 128 7.01 2.01 7.67
N GLY A 129 6.71 0.95 8.42
CA GLY A 129 5.47 0.82 9.18
C GLY A 129 4.23 0.43 8.38
N TYR A 130 4.39 -0.10 7.17
CA TYR A 130 3.27 -0.55 6.34
C TYR A 130 2.62 -1.83 6.88
N SER A 131 1.31 -1.91 6.81
CA SER A 131 0.51 -3.12 7.14
C SER A 131 0.62 -4.18 6.04
N LYS A 132 1.86 -4.65 5.75
CA LYS A 132 2.15 -5.56 4.65
C LYS A 132 2.09 -7.02 5.08
N ILE A 133 1.49 -7.86 4.22
CA ILE A 133 1.47 -9.31 4.34
C ILE A 133 1.62 -9.95 2.96
N PHE A 134 1.91 -11.26 2.90
CA PHE A 134 2.15 -11.96 1.65
C PHE A 134 0.85 -12.46 1.01
N ALA A 135 0.74 -12.35 -0.32
CA ALA A 135 -0.17 -13.12 -1.15
C ALA A 135 0.48 -13.40 -2.51
N SER A 136 0.05 -14.45 -3.19
CA SER A 136 0.30 -14.58 -4.63
C SER A 136 -0.60 -13.60 -5.35
N ILE A 137 -0.01 -12.80 -6.22
CA ILE A 137 -0.71 -11.77 -7.00
C ILE A 137 -0.25 -11.90 -8.44
N ASP A 138 -1.15 -12.30 -9.31
CA ASP A 138 -0.86 -12.46 -10.71
C ASP A 138 -0.64 -11.11 -11.39
N ASP A 139 0.20 -11.09 -12.43
CA ASP A 139 0.27 -9.94 -13.32
C ASP A 139 -1.10 -9.67 -13.92
N ILE A 140 -1.47 -8.40 -14.02
CA ILE A 140 -2.70 -8.03 -14.72
C ILE A 140 -2.56 -8.43 -16.17
N HIS A 141 -3.49 -9.22 -16.67
CA HIS A 141 -3.62 -9.53 -18.08
C HIS A 141 -4.83 -8.80 -18.67
N THR A 142 -4.67 -8.33 -19.91
CA THR A 142 -5.72 -7.57 -20.62
C THR A 142 -6.09 -8.28 -21.92
N TYR A 143 -7.38 -8.49 -22.12
CA TYR A 143 -7.92 -8.99 -23.37
C TYR A 143 -9.25 -8.30 -23.69
N GLY A 144 -9.42 -7.83 -24.93
CA GLY A 144 -10.63 -7.16 -25.37
C GLY A 144 -11.00 -5.89 -24.57
N GLY A 145 -10.00 -5.20 -24.01
CA GLY A 145 -10.23 -4.00 -23.18
C GLY A 145 -10.54 -4.29 -21.72
N VAL A 146 -10.63 -5.56 -21.33
CA VAL A 146 -10.87 -5.98 -19.94
C VAL A 146 -9.57 -6.49 -19.33
N SER A 147 -9.20 -5.92 -18.19
CA SER A 147 -8.02 -6.29 -17.40
C SER A 147 -8.44 -7.02 -16.12
N LYS A 148 -7.76 -8.12 -15.78
CA LYS A 148 -8.09 -8.94 -14.62
C LYS A 148 -6.84 -9.31 -13.83
N THR A 149 -7.01 -9.43 -12.52
CA THR A 149 -6.05 -10.03 -11.61
C THR A 149 -6.76 -10.66 -10.43
N GLU A 150 -6.08 -11.58 -9.76
CA GLU A 150 -6.58 -12.21 -8.54
C GLU A 150 -5.50 -12.31 -7.48
N LEU A 151 -5.92 -12.38 -6.24
CA LEU A 151 -5.07 -12.60 -5.08
C LEU A 151 -5.41 -13.93 -4.43
N THR A 152 -4.36 -14.73 -4.22
CA THR A 152 -4.49 -16.02 -3.55
C THR A 152 -3.53 -16.14 -2.38
N SER A 153 -3.96 -16.86 -1.35
CA SER A 153 -3.11 -17.24 -0.23
C SER A 153 -3.45 -18.66 0.18
N TRP A 154 -2.45 -19.50 0.40
CA TRP A 154 -2.64 -20.95 0.67
C TRP A 154 -3.47 -21.68 -0.40
N GLY A 155 -3.47 -21.14 -1.64
CA GLY A 155 -4.29 -21.69 -2.74
C GLY A 155 -5.76 -21.23 -2.74
N PHE A 156 -6.20 -20.50 -1.70
CA PHE A 156 -7.54 -19.92 -1.67
C PHE A 156 -7.52 -18.54 -2.34
N ARG A 157 -8.40 -18.33 -3.33
CA ARG A 157 -8.59 -17.06 -4.00
C ARG A 157 -9.56 -16.20 -3.18
N PHE A 158 -9.07 -15.13 -2.58
CA PHE A 158 -9.86 -14.28 -1.69
C PHE A 158 -10.30 -12.95 -2.31
N LEU A 159 -9.63 -12.50 -3.39
CA LEU A 159 -9.97 -11.24 -4.06
C LEU A 159 -9.78 -11.36 -5.57
N GLU A 160 -10.80 -10.94 -6.33
CA GLU A 160 -10.74 -10.76 -7.77
C GLU A 160 -11.01 -9.29 -8.12
N LEU A 161 -10.21 -8.74 -9.03
CA LEU A 161 -10.36 -7.38 -9.56
C LEU A 161 -10.50 -7.44 -11.07
N GLU A 162 -11.51 -6.72 -11.58
CA GLU A 162 -11.73 -6.52 -13.00
C GLU A 162 -11.79 -5.03 -13.31
N PHE A 163 -11.14 -4.63 -14.39
CA PHE A 163 -11.07 -3.26 -14.90
C PHE A 163 -11.47 -3.29 -16.37
N ASP A 164 -12.52 -2.57 -16.74
CA ASP A 164 -13.12 -2.66 -18.09
C ASP A 164 -13.04 -1.30 -18.80
N ALA A 165 -12.08 -1.17 -19.72
CA ALA A 165 -11.88 0.05 -20.52
C ALA A 165 -13.00 0.29 -21.56
N ASN A 166 -13.87 -0.70 -21.80
CA ASN A 166 -15.05 -0.53 -22.67
C ASN A 166 -16.22 0.16 -21.93
N ARG A 167 -16.10 0.34 -20.61
CA ARG A 167 -17.13 0.98 -19.77
C ARG A 167 -16.57 2.27 -19.16
N GLN A 168 -17.39 3.30 -19.09
CA GLN A 168 -17.06 4.50 -18.34
C GLN A 168 -17.20 4.26 -16.82
N PRO A 169 -16.50 5.04 -15.96
CA PRO A 169 -16.80 5.08 -14.53
C PRO A 169 -18.28 5.41 -14.29
N GLU A 170 -18.88 4.82 -13.27
CA GLU A 170 -20.26 5.15 -12.88
C GLU A 170 -20.38 6.62 -12.45
N ASN A 171 -19.34 7.14 -11.78
CA ASN A 171 -19.25 8.57 -11.43
C ASN A 171 -17.80 9.08 -11.55
N LEU A 172 -17.44 9.62 -12.69
CA LEU A 172 -16.08 10.10 -12.98
C LEU A 172 -15.64 11.26 -12.06
N GLU A 173 -16.52 12.21 -11.77
CA GLU A 173 -16.15 13.38 -10.96
C GLU A 173 -15.94 12.96 -9.49
N GLU A 174 -16.77 12.08 -8.98
CA GLU A 174 -16.58 11.52 -7.65
C GLU A 174 -15.30 10.66 -7.55
N LEU A 175 -15.03 9.83 -8.57
CA LEU A 175 -13.79 9.06 -8.65
C LEU A 175 -12.56 9.97 -8.55
N LYS A 176 -12.55 11.06 -9.33
CA LYS A 176 -11.46 12.05 -9.29
C LYS A 176 -11.37 12.73 -7.93
N ARG A 177 -12.50 13.11 -7.33
CA ARG A 177 -12.58 13.76 -6.02
C ARG A 177 -11.98 12.86 -4.93
N VAL A 178 -12.35 11.58 -4.90
CA VAL A 178 -11.85 10.62 -3.90
C VAL A 178 -10.34 10.37 -4.08
N LEU A 179 -9.89 10.15 -5.32
CA LEU A 179 -8.49 9.83 -5.59
C LEU A 179 -7.54 11.02 -5.44
N ASN A 180 -8.02 12.25 -5.69
CA ASN A 180 -7.21 13.47 -5.66
C ASN A 180 -7.60 14.41 -4.49
N ASN A 181 -8.19 13.88 -3.42
CA ASN A 181 -8.61 14.69 -2.27
C ASN A 181 -7.52 15.73 -1.89
N PRO A 182 -7.78 17.04 -2.04
CA PRO A 182 -6.80 18.08 -1.76
C PRO A 182 -6.42 18.17 -0.28
N ASP A 183 -7.33 17.79 0.62
CA ASP A 183 -7.13 17.85 2.06
C ASP A 183 -6.27 16.66 2.58
N SER A 184 -6.13 15.61 1.78
CA SER A 184 -5.30 14.47 2.14
C SER A 184 -3.84 14.84 2.21
N GLN A 185 -3.19 14.62 3.35
CA GLN A 185 -1.76 14.82 3.56
C GLN A 185 -0.92 13.63 3.08
N GLY A 186 -1.55 12.49 2.79
CA GLY A 186 -0.86 11.31 2.31
C GLY A 186 -1.51 9.99 2.74
N ILE A 187 -0.69 8.96 2.85
CA ILE A 187 -1.13 7.62 3.28
C ILE A 187 -0.63 7.38 4.69
N MET A 188 -1.53 7.03 5.58
CA MET A 188 -1.24 6.69 6.96
C MET A 188 -1.14 5.17 7.13
N HIS A 189 -0.29 4.74 8.06
CA HIS A 189 -0.08 3.35 8.41
C HIS A 189 -0.09 3.20 9.92
N TYR A 190 -0.82 2.21 10.44
CA TYR A 190 -0.75 1.83 11.84
C TYR A 190 0.33 0.76 12.01
N LYS A 191 1.52 1.19 12.48
CA LYS A 191 2.63 0.28 12.74
C LYS A 191 2.45 -0.40 14.09
N TYR A 192 2.50 -1.72 14.08
CA TYR A 192 2.51 -2.54 15.29
C TYR A 192 3.51 -3.68 15.15
N ILE A 193 4.53 -3.70 16.00
CA ILE A 193 5.52 -4.78 16.08
C ILE A 193 5.44 -5.39 17.48
N PRO A 194 4.96 -6.63 17.62
CA PRO A 194 4.83 -7.26 18.93
C PRO A 194 6.20 -7.49 19.56
N ARG A 195 6.27 -7.38 20.87
CA ARG A 195 7.49 -7.55 21.64
C ARG A 195 7.83 -9.01 21.84
N THR A 196 9.08 -9.40 21.53
CA THR A 196 9.58 -10.75 21.85
C THR A 196 9.77 -10.90 23.35
N GLY A 197 9.17 -11.95 23.93
CA GLY A 197 9.24 -12.21 25.38
C GLY A 197 8.41 -11.25 26.24
N GLY A 198 7.58 -10.41 25.62
CA GLY A 198 6.62 -9.56 26.31
C GLY A 198 5.27 -10.24 26.56
N GLY A 199 4.34 -9.55 27.23
CA GLY A 199 2.93 -9.96 27.31
C GLY A 199 2.25 -9.81 25.94
N PHE A 200 1.06 -10.41 25.80
CA PHE A 200 0.31 -10.43 24.52
C PHE A 200 -0.05 -9.03 23.97
N THR A 201 -0.03 -8.00 24.81
CA THR A 201 -0.37 -6.63 24.47
C THR A 201 0.83 -5.70 24.41
N GLN A 202 2.06 -6.22 24.55
CA GLN A 202 3.27 -5.39 24.52
C GLN A 202 3.84 -5.33 23.09
N ALA A 203 4.21 -4.12 22.67
CA ALA A 203 4.83 -3.85 21.38
C ALA A 203 6.23 -3.23 21.56
N ASP A 204 7.16 -3.56 20.64
CA ASP A 204 8.43 -2.85 20.50
C ASP A 204 8.23 -1.56 19.69
N ALA A 205 7.20 -1.51 18.85
CA ALA A 205 6.79 -0.31 18.13
C ALA A 205 5.27 -0.30 17.96
N GLU A 206 4.62 0.79 18.38
CA GLU A 206 3.19 1.03 18.17
C GLU A 206 2.96 2.53 17.97
N TYR A 207 2.71 2.92 16.72
CA TYR A 207 2.48 4.32 16.36
C TYR A 207 1.95 4.44 14.92
N VAL A 208 1.44 5.61 14.58
CA VAL A 208 1.00 5.94 13.22
C VAL A 208 2.14 6.56 12.44
N CYS A 209 2.38 6.05 11.23
CA CYS A 209 3.28 6.62 10.25
C CYS A 209 2.48 7.36 9.17
N LEU A 210 3.05 8.42 8.63
CA LEU A 210 2.55 9.13 7.46
C LEU A 210 3.59 9.03 6.33
N ASN A 211 3.16 8.48 5.20
CA ASN A 211 3.84 8.67 3.93
C ASN A 211 3.21 9.89 3.25
N PRO A 212 3.87 11.06 3.27
CA PRO A 212 3.27 12.29 2.79
C PRO A 212 3.05 12.23 1.27
N LYS A 213 2.09 13.01 0.78
CA LYS A 213 2.00 13.28 -0.67
C LYS A 213 3.38 13.72 -1.15
N ALA A 214 3.78 13.21 -2.32
CA ALA A 214 5.09 13.53 -2.88
C ALA A 214 5.31 15.05 -2.90
N ALA A 215 6.38 15.49 -2.26
CA ALA A 215 6.84 16.86 -2.38
C ALA A 215 7.18 17.14 -3.85
N LYS A 216 7.10 18.40 -4.25
CA LYS A 216 7.58 18.81 -5.58
C LYS A 216 9.02 18.33 -5.73
N LEU A 217 9.29 17.58 -6.79
CA LEU A 217 10.64 17.11 -7.08
C LEU A 217 11.57 18.32 -7.30
N PRO A 218 12.84 18.24 -6.89
CA PRO A 218 13.84 19.25 -7.24
C PRO A 218 13.94 19.46 -8.76
N ASP A 219 14.27 20.66 -9.19
CA ASP A 219 14.27 21.02 -10.63
C ASP A 219 15.37 20.30 -11.43
N ASP A 220 16.40 19.82 -10.77
CA ASP A 220 17.54 19.05 -11.31
C ASP A 220 17.27 17.55 -11.43
N VAL A 221 16.14 17.07 -10.92
CA VAL A 221 15.75 15.66 -11.03
C VAL A 221 15.36 15.33 -12.47
N LYS A 222 15.79 14.16 -12.95
CA LYS A 222 15.41 13.63 -14.25
C LYS A 222 13.89 13.65 -14.41
N LYS A 223 13.40 14.35 -15.41
CA LYS A 223 11.97 14.41 -15.72
C LYS A 223 11.55 13.14 -16.45
N TYR A 224 10.51 12.51 -15.93
CA TYR A 224 9.82 11.39 -16.58
C TYR A 224 8.52 11.88 -17.19
N PRO A 225 8.00 11.20 -18.24
CA PRO A 225 6.69 11.52 -18.78
C PRO A 225 5.62 11.52 -17.67
N ALA A 226 4.63 12.40 -17.82
CA ALA A 226 3.45 12.37 -16.96
C ALA A 226 2.71 11.03 -17.12
N ASP A 227 2.08 10.57 -16.04
CA ASP A 227 1.29 9.35 -16.05
C ASP A 227 0.21 9.41 -17.12
N GLN A 228 0.07 8.33 -17.88
CA GLN A 228 -1.06 8.13 -18.77
C GLN A 228 -2.23 7.57 -17.98
N LEU A 229 -3.34 8.28 -17.95
CA LEU A 229 -4.54 7.90 -17.22
C LEU A 229 -5.63 7.40 -18.14
N THR A 230 -6.22 6.24 -17.82
CA THR A 230 -7.40 5.71 -18.48
C THR A 230 -8.48 5.45 -17.44
N TYR A 231 -9.56 6.20 -17.48
CA TYR A 231 -10.72 6.01 -16.59
C TYR A 231 -11.65 4.97 -17.18
N MET A 232 -12.22 4.10 -16.32
CA MET A 232 -12.96 2.92 -16.77
C MET A 232 -13.94 2.42 -15.72
N GLY A 233 -14.78 1.48 -16.09
CA GLY A 233 -15.57 0.70 -15.16
C GLY A 233 -14.71 -0.33 -14.42
N GLY A 234 -15.26 -0.92 -13.35
CA GLY A 234 -14.56 -1.96 -12.61
C GLY A 234 -15.48 -2.85 -11.80
N GLN A 235 -14.94 -3.95 -11.31
CA GLN A 235 -15.62 -4.90 -10.43
C GLN A 235 -14.67 -5.38 -9.34
N VAL A 236 -15.21 -5.58 -8.14
CA VAL A 236 -14.51 -6.16 -6.99
C VAL A 236 -15.30 -7.36 -6.51
N ARG A 237 -14.66 -8.48 -6.34
CA ARG A 237 -15.28 -9.67 -5.77
C ARG A 237 -14.39 -10.22 -4.66
N TRP A 238 -14.94 -10.21 -3.44
CA TRP A 238 -14.36 -10.85 -2.29
C TRP A 238 -14.91 -12.27 -2.12
N HIS A 239 -14.03 -13.20 -1.77
CA HIS A 239 -14.39 -14.56 -1.33
C HIS A 239 -14.00 -14.68 0.14
N ILE A 240 -14.94 -15.08 0.97
CA ILE A 240 -14.77 -15.13 2.42
C ILE A 240 -14.10 -16.46 2.79
N PRO A 241 -12.83 -16.46 3.28
CA PRO A 241 -12.15 -17.67 3.69
C PRO A 241 -12.59 -18.12 5.08
N THR A 242 -12.44 -19.42 5.33
CA THR A 242 -12.40 -19.96 6.70
C THR A 242 -10.97 -19.93 7.24
N TRP A 243 -10.78 -20.30 8.50
CA TRP A 243 -9.43 -20.43 9.07
C TRP A 243 -8.62 -21.52 8.33
N GLU A 244 -9.27 -22.62 7.93
CA GLU A 244 -8.64 -23.72 7.18
C GLU A 244 -8.16 -23.28 5.78
N ASP A 245 -8.85 -22.33 5.16
CA ASP A 245 -8.49 -21.78 3.84
C ASP A 245 -7.27 -20.88 3.90
N MET A 246 -7.21 -19.99 4.93
CA MET A 246 -6.18 -18.97 5.08
C MET A 246 -5.74 -18.82 6.55
N PRO A 247 -5.00 -19.76 7.15
CA PRO A 247 -4.79 -19.84 8.60
C PRO A 247 -4.30 -18.58 9.30
N THR A 248 -3.45 -17.78 8.66
CA THR A 248 -2.82 -16.59 9.27
C THR A 248 -3.45 -15.27 8.86
N GLN A 249 -4.34 -15.27 7.85
CA GLN A 249 -4.86 -14.05 7.25
C GLN A 249 -6.39 -14.06 7.08
N TYR A 250 -7.08 -15.16 7.39
CA TYR A 250 -8.53 -15.30 7.19
C TYR A 250 -9.31 -14.12 7.78
N HIS A 251 -8.95 -13.68 8.98
CA HIS A 251 -9.62 -12.59 9.68
C HIS A 251 -9.55 -11.25 8.93
N VAL A 252 -8.45 -10.99 8.18
CA VAL A 252 -8.30 -9.78 7.36
C VAL A 252 -9.22 -9.87 6.15
N ALA A 253 -9.19 -10.99 5.42
CA ALA A 253 -10.02 -11.18 4.24
C ALA A 253 -11.51 -11.28 4.61
N GLN A 254 -11.87 -11.89 5.75
CA GLN A 254 -13.23 -11.90 6.28
C GLN A 254 -13.72 -10.48 6.59
N ALA A 255 -12.94 -9.69 7.32
CA ALA A 255 -13.32 -8.33 7.69
C ALA A 255 -13.58 -7.46 6.46
N LEU A 256 -12.65 -7.48 5.48
CA LEU A 256 -12.78 -6.68 4.27
C LEU A 256 -13.87 -7.20 3.33
N GLY A 257 -13.99 -8.52 3.18
CA GLY A 257 -15.01 -9.14 2.33
C GLY A 257 -16.44 -9.02 2.90
N SER A 258 -16.56 -8.76 4.20
CA SER A 258 -17.85 -8.50 4.86
C SER A 258 -18.30 -7.04 4.73
N LEU A 259 -17.43 -6.14 4.27
CA LEU A 259 -17.81 -4.76 3.98
C LEU A 259 -18.74 -4.73 2.75
N PRO A 260 -19.94 -4.15 2.85
CA PRO A 260 -20.86 -4.08 1.71
C PRO A 260 -20.26 -3.29 0.54
N VAL A 261 -20.31 -3.82 -0.66
CA VAL A 261 -20.06 -3.07 -1.90
C VAL A 261 -21.39 -2.46 -2.34
N LYS A 262 -21.68 -1.23 -1.89
CA LYS A 262 -22.96 -0.55 -2.18
C LYS A 262 -23.03 -0.06 -3.62
N GLY A 263 -21.88 0.33 -4.19
CA GLY A 263 -21.77 0.78 -5.58
C GLY A 263 -20.33 1.03 -5.97
N ILE A 264 -19.96 0.63 -7.18
CA ILE A 264 -18.67 0.97 -7.77
C ILE A 264 -18.74 2.42 -8.25
N VAL A 265 -17.82 3.27 -7.80
CA VAL A 265 -17.68 4.65 -8.28
C VAL A 265 -16.98 4.67 -9.63
N GLY A 266 -15.98 3.84 -9.79
CA GLY A 266 -15.21 3.67 -11.01
C GLY A 266 -13.82 3.16 -10.76
N ALA A 267 -13.06 3.06 -11.85
CA ALA A 267 -11.67 2.65 -11.83
C ALA A 267 -10.80 3.54 -12.72
N VAL A 268 -9.50 3.52 -12.47
CA VAL A 268 -8.50 4.21 -13.28
C VAL A 268 -7.24 3.38 -13.40
N ARG A 269 -6.69 3.30 -14.60
CA ARG A 269 -5.34 2.81 -14.85
C ARG A 269 -4.40 3.99 -15.01
N SER A 270 -3.24 3.94 -14.36
CA SER A 270 -2.13 4.87 -14.50
C SER A 270 -0.89 4.10 -14.90
N GLU A 271 -0.19 4.58 -15.91
CA GLU A 271 1.10 4.05 -16.36
C GLU A 271 2.13 5.16 -16.33
N GLY A 272 3.22 4.95 -15.62
CA GLY A 272 4.24 5.96 -15.44
C GLY A 272 5.42 5.45 -14.62
N TYR A 273 6.02 6.38 -13.90
CA TYR A 273 7.21 6.14 -13.11
C TYR A 273 7.02 6.70 -11.71
N THR A 274 7.56 5.99 -10.71
CA THR A 274 7.64 6.51 -9.35
C THR A 274 9.10 6.75 -8.97
N LEU A 275 9.33 7.91 -8.41
CA LEU A 275 10.62 8.36 -7.88
C LEU A 275 10.57 8.36 -6.35
N GLY A 276 10.00 7.34 -5.74
CA GLY A 276 9.76 7.28 -4.32
C GLY A 276 11.03 7.48 -3.47
N ASP A 277 11.13 8.64 -2.82
CA ASP A 277 12.05 8.84 -1.70
C ASP A 277 11.35 8.48 -0.40
N LEU A 278 11.59 7.26 0.08
CA LEU A 278 10.96 6.77 1.31
C LEU A 278 11.61 7.32 2.61
N TYR A 279 12.52 8.30 2.51
CA TYR A 279 13.00 9.08 3.64
C TYR A 279 11.99 10.11 4.15
N GLY A 280 11.04 10.51 3.31
CA GLY A 280 10.00 11.48 3.67
C GLY A 280 8.93 10.97 4.63
N GLN A 281 8.93 9.68 4.95
CA GLN A 281 8.00 9.14 5.94
C GLN A 281 8.30 9.65 7.34
N THR A 282 7.23 10.03 8.05
CA THR A 282 7.28 10.55 9.42
C THR A 282 6.36 9.76 10.34
N THR A 283 6.57 9.90 11.65
CA THR A 283 5.61 9.46 12.66
C THR A 283 4.67 10.60 12.99
N VAL A 284 3.37 10.30 13.09
CA VAL A 284 2.35 11.22 13.59
C VAL A 284 1.80 10.66 14.90
N MET A 285 2.05 11.40 15.98
CA MET A 285 1.62 11.04 17.34
C MET A 285 0.73 12.13 17.91
#